data_035ca67e9fdaf66f71242feebf4cde12
#
_entry.id   035ca67e9fdaf66f71242feebf4cde12
#
_cell.length_a   1.000
_cell.length_b   1.000
_cell.length_c   1.000
_cell.angle_alpha   90.00
_cell.angle_beta   90.00
_cell.angle_gamma   90.00
#
_symmetry.space_group_name_H-M   'P 1'
#
loop_
_entity.id
_entity.type
_entity.pdbx_description
1 polymer ?
#
loop_
_entity_poly.entity_id
_entity_poly.type
_entity_poly.pdbx_seq_one_letter_code
_entity_poly.pdbx_strand_id
1 'polypeptide(L)'
;MILVTANKAHRLLYFKFVGNVTADEMRAQVLELQELLAYLGHDFRLLSDLEQVESMDKDCVPEVERVMDLLKSSGIELVVRIIPNPHKDIGLSILSVFHYGRSVRSITCKNFPEALRALK
;
A
#
# COMPACT_ATOMS: atom_id res chain seq x y z
N MET A 1 5.42 10.40 7.69
CA MET A 1 4.22 11.00 7.07
C MET A 1 3.62 10.03 6.05
N ILE A 2 2.31 9.90 6.07
CA ILE A 2 1.58 9.03 5.15
C ILE A 2 0.55 9.87 4.40
N LEU A 3 0.53 9.72 3.07
CA LEU A 3 -0.44 10.39 2.21
C LEU A 3 -1.25 9.33 1.48
N VAL A 4 -2.57 9.46 1.50
CA VAL A 4 -3.47 8.52 0.84
C VAL A 4 -4.43 9.30 -0.05
N THR A 5 -4.52 8.91 -1.32
CA THR A 5 -5.48 9.50 -2.25
C THR A 5 -6.13 8.42 -3.09
N ALA A 6 -7.29 8.72 -3.66
CA ALA A 6 -8.02 7.81 -4.53
C ALA A 6 -8.38 8.48 -5.84
N ASN A 7 -8.20 7.76 -6.94
CA ASN A 7 -8.63 8.18 -8.28
C ASN A 7 -9.66 7.18 -8.78
N LYS A 8 -10.93 7.56 -8.71
CA LYS A 8 -12.03 6.67 -9.07
C LYS A 8 -12.06 6.35 -10.57
N ALA A 9 -11.71 7.31 -11.40
CA ALA A 9 -11.70 7.12 -12.86
C ALA A 9 -10.73 6.01 -13.27
N HIS A 10 -9.59 5.92 -12.62
CA HIS A 10 -8.58 4.88 -12.86
C HIS A 10 -8.66 3.71 -11.88
N ARG A 11 -9.61 3.76 -10.95
CA ARG A 11 -9.80 2.75 -9.89
C ARG A 11 -8.50 2.47 -9.17
N LEU A 12 -7.85 3.55 -8.72
CA LEU A 12 -6.52 3.51 -8.14
C LEU A 12 -6.51 4.16 -6.76
N LEU A 13 -5.99 3.42 -5.79
CA LEU A 13 -5.66 3.94 -4.47
C LEU A 13 -4.16 4.18 -4.43
N TYR A 14 -3.75 5.37 -4.02
CA TYR A 14 -2.35 5.74 -3.94
C TYR A 14 -1.95 5.97 -2.48
N PHE A 15 -0.97 5.20 -2.03
CA PHE A 15 -0.36 5.33 -0.71
C PHE A 15 1.07 5.80 -0.86
N LYS A 16 1.43 6.90 -0.21
CA LYS A 16 2.81 7.39 -0.20
C LYS A 16 3.31 7.50 1.24
N PHE A 17 4.46 6.91 1.50
CA PHE A 17 5.11 6.90 2.79
C PHE A 17 6.39 7.74 2.74
N VAL A 18 6.58 8.64 3.70
CA VAL A 18 7.71 9.57 3.72
C VAL A 18 8.36 9.58 5.10
N GLY A 19 9.68 9.44 5.14
CA GLY A 19 10.48 9.55 6.34
C GLY A 19 10.30 8.37 7.28
N ASN A 20 10.31 8.64 8.59
CA ASN A 20 10.05 7.61 9.60
C ASN A 20 8.56 7.46 9.81
N VAL A 21 8.03 6.26 9.57
CA VAL A 21 6.60 5.95 9.69
C VAL A 21 6.34 5.28 11.03
N THR A 22 5.39 5.82 11.79
CA THR A 22 5.04 5.32 13.11
C THR A 22 3.71 4.56 13.11
N ALA A 23 3.51 3.73 14.13
CA ALA A 23 2.25 3.00 14.30
C ALA A 23 1.05 3.94 14.48
N ASP A 24 1.25 5.07 15.15
CA ASP A 24 0.19 6.07 15.35
C ASP A 24 -0.25 6.67 14.03
N GLU A 25 0.70 6.96 13.14
CA GLU A 25 0.39 7.45 11.79
C GLU A 25 -0.42 6.42 11.01
N MET A 26 -0.03 5.14 11.09
CA MET A 26 -0.77 4.07 10.40
C MET A 26 -2.20 3.96 10.94
N ARG A 27 -2.38 4.01 12.27
CA ARG A 27 -3.72 3.95 12.87
C ARG A 27 -4.60 5.12 12.44
N ALA A 28 -4.03 6.31 12.37
CA ALA A 28 -4.77 7.51 11.98
C ALA A 28 -5.29 7.42 10.55
N GLN A 29 -4.61 6.67 9.68
CA GLN A 29 -5.02 6.55 8.28
C GLN A 29 -6.18 5.57 8.06
N VAL A 30 -6.48 4.70 9.04
CA VAL A 30 -7.50 3.65 8.84
C VAL A 30 -8.88 4.24 8.55
N LEU A 31 -9.28 5.28 9.29
CA LEU A 31 -10.59 5.91 9.08
C LEU A 31 -10.68 6.56 7.70
N GLU A 32 -9.66 7.32 7.31
CA GLU A 32 -9.61 7.96 6.00
C GLU A 32 -9.60 6.90 4.89
N LEU A 33 -8.85 5.84 5.09
CA LEU A 33 -8.79 4.73 4.14
C LEU A 33 -10.16 4.08 3.95
N GLN A 34 -10.91 3.86 5.02
CA GLN A 34 -12.26 3.29 4.95
C GLN A 34 -13.18 4.15 4.09
N GLU A 35 -13.12 5.48 4.24
CA GLU A 35 -13.91 6.41 3.42
C GLU A 35 -13.51 6.34 1.95
N LEU A 36 -12.22 6.31 1.67
CA LEU A 36 -11.71 6.23 0.30
C LEU A 36 -12.08 4.90 -0.37
N LEU A 37 -12.04 3.79 0.37
CA LEU A 37 -12.42 2.49 -0.14
C LEU A 37 -13.93 2.42 -0.45
N ALA A 38 -14.76 3.02 0.38
CA ALA A 38 -16.19 3.12 0.11
C ALA A 38 -16.45 3.93 -1.16
N TYR A 39 -15.68 4.98 -1.39
CA TYR A 39 -15.75 5.81 -2.60
C TYR A 39 -15.32 5.04 -3.85
N LEU A 40 -14.23 4.25 -3.76
CA LEU A 40 -13.70 3.48 -4.90
C LEU A 40 -14.58 2.28 -5.25
N GLY A 41 -15.11 1.58 -4.26
CA GLY A 41 -15.80 0.31 -4.47
C GLY A 41 -14.82 -0.84 -4.71
N HIS A 42 -15.31 -1.93 -5.29
CA HIS A 42 -14.51 -3.14 -5.57
C HIS A 42 -13.63 -3.00 -6.81
N ASP A 43 -12.72 -3.94 -7.00
CA ASP A 43 -11.90 -4.06 -8.22
C ASP A 43 -11.00 -2.85 -8.44
N PHE A 44 -10.33 -2.43 -7.37
CA PHE A 44 -9.36 -1.34 -7.43
C PHE A 44 -7.93 -1.87 -7.37
N ARG A 45 -6.98 -1.01 -7.73
CA ARG A 45 -5.55 -1.29 -7.66
C ARG A 45 -4.89 -0.37 -6.64
N LEU A 46 -3.81 -0.83 -6.04
CA LEU A 46 -3.03 -0.05 -5.08
C LEU A 46 -1.65 0.26 -5.66
N LEU A 47 -1.27 1.53 -5.59
CA LEU A 47 0.11 1.95 -5.78
C LEU A 47 0.67 2.35 -4.41
N SER A 48 1.62 1.59 -3.93
CA SER A 48 2.27 1.81 -2.63
C SER A 48 3.68 2.35 -2.88
N ASP A 49 3.88 3.63 -2.62
CA ASP A 49 5.14 4.32 -2.90
C ASP A 49 5.97 4.42 -1.61
N LEU A 50 7.01 3.61 -1.55
CA LEU A 50 7.95 3.52 -0.43
C LEU A 50 9.30 4.17 -0.75
N GLU A 51 9.36 4.93 -1.84
CA GLU A 51 10.61 5.52 -2.32
C GLU A 51 11.26 6.45 -1.29
N GLN A 52 10.46 7.19 -0.52
CA GLN A 52 10.93 8.17 0.43
C GLN A 52 10.86 7.71 1.88
N VAL A 53 10.61 6.43 2.13
CA VAL A 53 10.65 5.87 3.48
C VAL A 53 12.10 5.79 3.95
N GLU A 54 12.35 6.32 5.15
CA GLU A 54 13.64 6.17 5.82
C GLU A 54 13.61 4.99 6.80
N SER A 55 12.52 4.86 7.54
CA SER A 55 12.33 3.76 8.49
C SER A 55 10.86 3.57 8.82
N MET A 56 10.54 2.41 9.38
CA MET A 56 9.20 2.10 9.84
C MET A 56 9.35 1.36 11.18
N ASP A 57 8.69 1.85 12.22
CA ASP A 57 8.77 1.28 13.55
C ASP A 57 8.21 -0.15 13.56
N LYS A 58 8.78 -1.02 14.40
CA LYS A 58 8.31 -2.41 14.52
C LYS A 58 6.85 -2.49 14.93
N ASP A 59 6.38 -1.53 15.69
CA ASP A 59 4.98 -1.46 16.14
C ASP A 59 4.00 -1.23 14.98
N CYS A 60 4.53 -0.87 13.80
CA CYS A 60 3.70 -0.72 12.60
C CYS A 60 3.21 -2.06 12.06
N VAL A 61 3.87 -3.18 12.36
CA VAL A 61 3.54 -4.48 11.77
C VAL A 61 2.06 -4.85 11.96
N PRO A 62 1.49 -4.83 13.18
CA PRO A 62 0.05 -5.12 13.32
C PRO A 62 -0.84 -4.13 12.59
N GLU A 63 -0.42 -2.87 12.50
CA GLU A 63 -1.19 -1.84 11.81
C GLU A 63 -1.15 -2.05 10.29
N VAL A 64 0.01 -2.43 9.75
CA VAL A 64 0.13 -2.78 8.34
C VAL A 64 -0.77 -3.97 8.01
N GLU A 65 -0.78 -4.99 8.87
CA GLU A 65 -1.62 -6.17 8.69
C GLU A 65 -3.10 -5.78 8.63
N ARG A 66 -3.55 -4.89 9.51
CA ARG A 66 -4.94 -4.40 9.49
C ARG A 66 -5.28 -3.69 8.19
N VAL A 67 -4.37 -2.84 7.70
CA VAL A 67 -4.55 -2.15 6.43
C VAL A 67 -4.64 -3.15 5.29
N MET A 68 -3.77 -4.15 5.26
CA MET A 68 -3.77 -5.18 4.23
C MET A 68 -5.07 -6.01 4.26
N ASP A 69 -5.54 -6.38 5.45
CA ASP A 69 -6.81 -7.11 5.61
C ASP A 69 -7.99 -6.27 5.10
N LEU A 70 -7.98 -4.98 5.42
CA LEU A 70 -9.03 -4.06 4.97
C LEU A 70 -9.03 -3.94 3.44
N LEU A 71 -7.87 -3.80 2.83
CA LEU A 71 -7.72 -3.72 1.37
C LEU A 71 -8.22 -5.00 0.71
N LYS A 72 -7.83 -6.14 1.24
CA LYS A 72 -8.25 -7.44 0.71
C LYS A 72 -9.77 -7.62 0.80
N SER A 73 -10.36 -7.31 1.94
CA SER A 73 -11.82 -7.43 2.12
C SER A 73 -12.60 -6.43 1.28
N SER A 74 -11.97 -5.35 0.85
CA SER A 74 -12.59 -4.33 -0.01
C SER A 74 -12.45 -4.61 -1.50
N GLY A 75 -11.78 -5.70 -1.90
CA GLY A 75 -11.73 -6.15 -3.30
C GLY A 75 -10.54 -5.63 -4.10
N ILE A 76 -9.35 -5.57 -3.49
CA ILE A 76 -8.13 -5.19 -4.19
C ILE A 76 -7.77 -6.23 -5.27
N GLU A 77 -7.40 -5.76 -6.47
CA GLU A 77 -7.02 -6.61 -7.60
C GLU A 77 -5.53 -6.75 -7.77
N LEU A 78 -4.79 -5.65 -7.58
CA LEU A 78 -3.37 -5.57 -7.89
C LEU A 78 -2.69 -4.62 -6.91
N VAL A 79 -1.54 -5.03 -6.41
CA VAL A 79 -0.67 -4.18 -5.60
C VAL A 79 0.61 -3.91 -6.40
N VAL A 80 0.90 -2.64 -6.65
CA VAL A 80 2.17 -2.22 -7.24
C VAL A 80 2.94 -1.45 -6.18
N ARG A 81 4.17 -1.88 -5.89
CA ARG A 81 5.02 -1.25 -4.87
C ARG A 81 6.26 -0.66 -5.50
N ILE A 82 6.63 0.54 -5.06
CA ILE A 82 7.88 1.18 -5.44
C ILE A 82 8.84 1.07 -4.26
N ILE A 83 9.91 0.28 -4.42
CA ILE A 83 10.93 0.09 -3.40
C ILE A 83 12.29 0.28 -4.09
N PRO A 84 12.85 1.50 -4.05
CA PRO A 84 14.10 1.80 -4.79
C PRO A 84 15.31 1.06 -4.22
N ASN A 85 15.29 0.70 -2.95
CA ASN A 85 16.33 -0.06 -2.30
C ASN A 85 15.75 -1.38 -1.77
N PRO A 86 16.14 -2.55 -2.33
CA PRO A 86 15.63 -3.83 -1.86
C PRO A 86 15.84 -4.11 -0.37
N HIS A 87 16.88 -3.50 0.22
CA HIS A 87 17.15 -3.65 1.65
C HIS A 87 16.19 -2.88 2.54
N LYS A 88 15.40 -1.97 1.96
CA LYS A 88 14.35 -1.23 2.67
C LYS A 88 13.01 -1.94 2.66
N ASP A 89 12.92 -3.13 2.10
CA ASP A 89 11.70 -3.93 2.18
C ASP A 89 11.59 -4.51 3.57
N ILE A 90 11.04 -3.72 4.47
CA ILE A 90 10.94 -3.99 5.91
C ILE A 90 9.84 -4.99 6.24
N GLY A 91 9.75 -6.05 5.46
CA GLY A 91 8.79 -7.12 5.70
C GLY A 91 7.46 -6.96 4.97
N LEU A 92 7.25 -5.84 4.24
CA LEU A 92 5.99 -5.63 3.53
C LEU A 92 5.75 -6.69 2.45
N SER A 93 6.80 -7.16 1.77
CA SER A 93 6.69 -8.24 0.79
C SER A 93 6.20 -9.52 1.44
N ILE A 94 6.77 -9.84 2.61
CA ILE A 94 6.40 -11.05 3.35
C ILE A 94 4.96 -10.96 3.83
N LEU A 95 4.58 -9.82 4.39
CA LEU A 95 3.20 -9.60 4.85
C LEU A 95 2.22 -9.69 3.70
N SER A 96 2.55 -9.11 2.52
CA SER A 96 1.71 -9.20 1.33
C SER A 96 1.46 -10.64 0.90
N VAL A 97 2.51 -11.48 0.93
CA VAL A 97 2.38 -12.89 0.56
C VAL A 97 1.42 -13.63 1.49
N PHE A 98 1.51 -13.36 2.80
CA PHE A 98 0.65 -14.01 3.78
C PHE A 98 -0.80 -13.53 3.70
N HIS A 99 -1.03 -12.23 3.55
CA HIS A 99 -2.37 -11.64 3.61
C HIS A 99 -3.11 -11.70 2.29
N TYR A 100 -2.44 -11.39 1.19
CA TYR A 100 -3.09 -11.41 -0.11
C TYR A 100 -3.07 -12.80 -0.74
N GLY A 101 -2.07 -13.62 -0.40
CA GLY A 101 -1.93 -14.94 -0.95
C GLY A 101 -1.76 -14.90 -2.47
N ARG A 102 -2.29 -15.91 -3.15
CA ARG A 102 -2.23 -16.02 -4.60
C ARG A 102 -3.40 -15.29 -5.29
N SER A 103 -4.39 -14.86 -4.52
CA SER A 103 -5.59 -14.21 -5.08
C SER A 103 -5.33 -12.77 -5.51
N VAL A 104 -4.24 -12.15 -5.02
CA VAL A 104 -3.90 -10.77 -5.33
C VAL A 104 -2.49 -10.72 -5.92
N ARG A 105 -2.39 -10.15 -7.11
CA ARG A 105 -1.09 -9.96 -7.76
C ARG A 105 -0.33 -8.82 -7.08
N SER A 106 0.98 -9.02 -6.88
CA SER A 106 1.87 -8.01 -6.33
C SER A 106 3.06 -7.83 -7.27
N ILE A 107 3.35 -6.58 -7.64
CA ILE A 107 4.47 -6.23 -8.51
C ILE A 107 5.34 -5.23 -7.78
N THR A 108 6.64 -5.52 -7.69
CA THR A 108 7.60 -4.61 -7.06
C THR A 108 8.39 -3.89 -8.16
N CYS A 109 8.42 -2.57 -8.08
CA CYS A 109 9.09 -1.70 -9.03
C CYS A 109 10.17 -0.89 -8.34
N LYS A 110 11.16 -0.43 -9.11
CA LYS A 110 12.28 0.36 -8.58
C LYS A 110 12.00 1.86 -8.58
N ASN A 111 11.10 2.31 -9.42
CA ASN A 111 10.80 3.73 -9.58
C ASN A 111 9.38 3.94 -10.10
N PHE A 112 8.96 5.19 -10.11
CA PHE A 112 7.63 5.58 -10.52
C PHE A 112 7.32 5.24 -11.99
N PRO A 113 8.22 5.48 -12.96
CA PRO A 113 7.95 5.09 -14.35
C PRO A 113 7.67 3.60 -14.54
N GLU A 114 8.39 2.72 -13.85
CA GLU A 114 8.11 1.28 -13.88
C GLU A 114 6.72 0.97 -13.32
N ALA A 115 6.37 1.63 -12.21
CA ALA A 115 5.06 1.44 -11.58
C ALA A 115 3.92 1.87 -12.51
N LEU A 116 4.07 2.99 -13.19
CA LEU A 116 3.07 3.44 -14.16
C LEU A 116 2.88 2.44 -15.30
N ARG A 117 3.96 1.85 -15.77
CA ARG A 117 3.86 0.80 -16.80
C ARG A 117 3.15 -0.44 -16.28
N ALA A 118 3.40 -0.82 -15.03
CA ALA A 118 2.74 -1.97 -14.41
C ALA A 118 1.24 -1.75 -14.20
N LEU A 119 0.81 -0.50 -14.09
CA LEU A 119 -0.60 -0.14 -13.89
C LEU A 119 -1.39 0.00 -15.18
N LYS A 120 -0.74 -0.04 -16.32
CA LYS A 120 -1.43 -0.02 -17.62
C LYS A 120 -2.05 -1.41 -17.95
#